data_fb53c983b78c379fad8f71b4c3f77d64
#
_entry.id   fb53c983b78c379fad8f71b4c3f77d64
#
_cell.length_a   1.000
_cell.length_b   1.000
_cell.length_c   1.000
_cell.angle_alpha   90.00
_cell.angle_beta   90.00
_cell.angle_gamma   90.00
#
_symmetry.space_group_name_H-M   'P 1'
#
loop_
_entity.id
_entity.type
_entity.pdbx_description
1 polymer ?
#
loop_
_entity_poly.entity_id
_entity_poly.type
_entity_poly.pdbx_seq_one_letter_code
_entity_poly.pdbx_strand_id
1 'polypeptide(L)'
;MKIGEFSNLTGLPILTLRHYMDIGLLSPQKEDRYWKFTEEDLERARAIAQYKDCGLSLSAIGEMLSLHDQLQQHPEDAGLSQQRGSLFAREFNRLHSRQAELLAALNRLEEMTRSIRGQVVTESFNGIPFPLFSLICCPMCGSPLNWENVHIACNQVCRGQGSCACGFHAEVSDDGILITADAQRPLIPAVDRQMATLQQRTPQDVSYIESFNQWLIQHLASLDLKGKVIFEDVLNTACFLNRTIGLLDKEACYILCDTDLEVVRYYMSSIRAAYPHRNILFLVDDGIHHPLCPGCLDIVIDYAASEIYQKYGYRSSSTPLRPYAHNDTIIAGRFSRLCKKQLGERDPAEYNPLRYRQSVLLEDMERNGIQILKEKTGSRAVDPSVYIGTLPGDILKPYAFIGRWKMP
;
A
#
# COMPACT_ATOMS: atom_id res chain seq x y z
N MET A 1 14.94 -41.36 1.85
CA MET A 1 16.23 -40.64 1.99
C MET A 1 16.75 -40.75 3.42
N LYS A 2 18.05 -40.79 3.64
CA LYS A 2 18.67 -40.73 4.98
C LYS A 2 18.79 -39.27 5.43
N ILE A 3 18.90 -39.03 6.75
CA ILE A 3 18.93 -37.67 7.31
C ILE A 3 20.02 -36.74 6.73
N GLY A 4 21.19 -37.28 6.37
CA GLY A 4 22.27 -36.51 5.75
C GLY A 4 21.94 -36.06 4.32
N GLU A 5 21.31 -36.91 3.53
CA GLU A 5 20.82 -36.61 2.19
C GLU A 5 19.68 -35.60 2.24
N PHE A 6 18.75 -35.78 3.18
CA PHE A 6 17.64 -34.86 3.42
C PHE A 6 18.12 -33.47 3.88
N SER A 7 19.16 -33.42 4.73
CA SER A 7 19.83 -32.17 5.14
C SER A 7 20.40 -31.43 3.93
N ASN A 8 21.06 -32.14 3.01
CA ASN A 8 21.61 -31.52 1.79
C ASN A 8 20.52 -30.98 0.86
N LEU A 9 19.40 -31.70 0.70
CA LEU A 9 18.27 -31.27 -0.16
C LEU A 9 17.47 -30.10 0.41
N THR A 10 17.31 -30.03 1.74
CA THR A 10 16.58 -28.99 2.41
C THR A 10 17.42 -27.76 2.78
N GLY A 11 18.75 -27.90 2.78
CA GLY A 11 19.68 -26.90 3.30
C GLY A 11 19.61 -26.72 4.84
N LEU A 12 18.84 -27.57 5.53
CA LEU A 12 18.68 -27.50 6.99
C LEU A 12 19.75 -28.34 7.72
N PRO A 13 20.39 -27.78 8.76
CA PRO A 13 21.32 -28.54 9.59
C PRO A 13 20.65 -29.78 10.22
N ILE A 14 21.39 -30.88 10.34
CA ILE A 14 20.89 -32.13 10.95
C ILE A 14 20.34 -31.90 12.36
N LEU A 15 20.94 -30.98 13.13
CA LEU A 15 20.47 -30.62 14.46
C LEU A 15 19.08 -29.99 14.42
N THR A 16 18.84 -29.11 13.45
CA THR A 16 17.52 -28.47 13.20
C THR A 16 16.48 -29.52 12.80
N LEU A 17 16.83 -30.46 11.92
CA LEU A 17 15.94 -31.54 11.52
C LEU A 17 15.56 -32.43 12.72
N ARG A 18 16.51 -32.77 13.58
CA ARG A 18 16.23 -33.52 14.82
C ARG A 18 15.29 -32.75 15.74
N HIS A 19 15.54 -31.44 15.94
CA HIS A 19 14.66 -30.60 16.72
C HIS A 19 13.23 -30.55 16.14
N TYR A 20 13.07 -30.47 14.82
CA TYR A 20 11.74 -30.53 14.17
C TYR A 20 11.05 -31.87 14.36
N MET A 21 11.82 -32.98 14.41
CA MET A 21 11.28 -34.29 14.75
C MET A 21 10.87 -34.36 16.22
N ASP A 22 11.67 -33.84 17.12
CA ASP A 22 11.41 -33.85 18.58
C ASP A 22 10.13 -33.08 18.94
N ILE A 23 9.85 -31.99 18.22
CA ILE A 23 8.65 -31.16 18.43
C ILE A 23 7.48 -31.53 17.50
N GLY A 24 7.59 -32.61 16.74
CA GLY A 24 6.51 -33.18 15.91
C GLY A 24 6.21 -32.39 14.63
N LEU A 25 7.07 -31.44 14.20
CA LEU A 25 6.93 -30.76 12.90
C LEU A 25 7.27 -31.65 11.71
N LEU A 26 8.19 -32.61 11.89
CA LEU A 26 8.53 -33.66 10.93
C LEU A 26 8.33 -35.01 11.61
N SER A 27 7.73 -35.96 10.89
CA SER A 27 7.42 -37.28 11.42
C SER A 27 7.87 -38.40 10.45
N PRO A 28 9.20 -38.45 10.12
CA PRO A 28 9.72 -39.49 9.22
C PRO A 28 9.55 -40.86 9.79
N GLN A 29 9.46 -41.87 8.94
CA GLN A 29 9.38 -43.25 9.36
C GLN A 29 10.73 -43.73 9.87
N LYS A 30 10.70 -44.61 10.89
CA LYS A 30 11.90 -45.26 11.41
C LYS A 30 12.00 -46.68 10.83
N GLU A 31 13.01 -46.93 10.01
CA GLU A 31 13.36 -48.30 9.56
C GLU A 31 14.61 -48.74 10.29
N ASP A 32 14.50 -49.81 11.06
CA ASP A 32 15.55 -50.38 11.93
C ASP A 32 16.18 -49.32 12.87
N ARG A 33 17.41 -48.91 12.54
CA ARG A 33 18.19 -47.92 13.32
C ARG A 33 18.22 -46.54 12.69
N TYR A 34 17.59 -46.32 11.50
CA TYR A 34 17.71 -45.08 10.73
C TYR A 34 16.35 -44.45 10.45
N TRP A 35 16.33 -43.13 10.42
CA TRP A 35 15.18 -42.36 9.97
C TRP A 35 15.15 -42.30 8.45
N LYS A 36 14.01 -42.58 7.85
CA LYS A 36 13.74 -42.55 6.42
C LYS A 36 12.77 -41.46 6.08
N PHE A 37 13.25 -40.47 5.34
CA PHE A 37 12.47 -39.32 4.87
C PHE A 37 11.88 -39.60 3.49
N THR A 38 10.66 -39.16 3.29
CA THR A 38 9.89 -39.27 2.03
C THR A 38 9.91 -37.94 1.27
N GLU A 39 9.27 -37.88 0.08
CA GLU A 39 9.07 -36.64 -0.66
C GLU A 39 8.08 -35.75 0.07
N GLU A 40 7.08 -36.31 0.74
CA GLU A 40 6.13 -35.59 1.57
C GLU A 40 6.81 -34.88 2.74
N ASP A 41 7.79 -35.52 3.39
CA ASP A 41 8.63 -34.87 4.40
C ASP A 41 9.41 -33.68 3.81
N LEU A 42 9.85 -33.79 2.55
CA LEU A 42 10.56 -32.73 1.86
C LEU A 42 9.66 -31.53 1.59
N GLU A 43 8.44 -31.73 1.12
CA GLU A 43 7.44 -30.67 0.94
C GLU A 43 7.09 -30.01 2.28
N ARG A 44 6.93 -30.81 3.32
CA ARG A 44 6.66 -30.32 4.67
C ARG A 44 7.81 -29.48 5.21
N ALA A 45 9.06 -29.91 5.00
CA ALA A 45 10.25 -29.13 5.39
C ALA A 45 10.34 -27.77 4.65
N ARG A 46 9.99 -27.76 3.36
CA ARG A 46 9.90 -26.51 2.56
C ARG A 46 8.81 -25.57 3.10
N ALA A 47 7.65 -26.09 3.44
CA ALA A 47 6.58 -25.32 4.06
C ALA A 47 6.99 -24.72 5.41
N ILE A 48 7.69 -25.48 6.26
CA ILE A 48 8.25 -25.00 7.52
C ILE A 48 9.21 -23.85 7.27
N ALA A 49 10.12 -23.96 6.29
CA ALA A 49 11.07 -22.92 5.95
C ALA A 49 10.34 -21.64 5.50
N GLN A 50 9.37 -21.74 4.60
CA GLN A 50 8.56 -20.61 4.15
C GLN A 50 7.84 -19.89 5.29
N TYR A 51 7.22 -20.62 6.21
CA TYR A 51 6.56 -20.02 7.37
C TYR A 51 7.55 -19.36 8.34
N LYS A 52 8.73 -19.94 8.52
CA LYS A 52 9.82 -19.33 9.31
C LYS A 52 10.32 -18.03 8.70
N ASP A 53 10.51 -18.01 7.40
CA ASP A 53 10.93 -16.80 6.67
C ASP A 53 9.87 -15.68 6.78
N CYS A 54 8.59 -16.03 6.92
CA CYS A 54 7.52 -15.10 7.26
C CYS A 54 7.53 -14.66 8.74
N GLY A 55 8.43 -15.18 9.58
CA GLY A 55 8.54 -14.81 11.00
C GLY A 55 7.52 -15.49 11.93
N LEU A 56 6.92 -16.61 11.50
CA LEU A 56 6.02 -17.38 12.34
C LEU A 56 6.81 -18.15 13.43
N SER A 57 6.19 -18.30 14.60
CA SER A 57 6.73 -19.14 15.66
C SER A 57 6.59 -20.63 15.29
N LEU A 58 7.46 -21.49 15.84
CA LEU A 58 7.36 -22.93 15.60
C LEU A 58 6.03 -23.54 16.06
N SER A 59 5.42 -22.97 17.12
CA SER A 59 4.08 -23.36 17.57
C SER A 59 3.02 -23.02 16.53
N ALA A 60 3.04 -21.80 15.98
CA ALA A 60 2.09 -21.38 14.93
C ALA A 60 2.28 -22.21 13.65
N ILE A 61 3.54 -22.56 13.30
CA ILE A 61 3.85 -23.44 12.18
C ILE A 61 3.23 -24.84 12.41
N GLY A 62 3.35 -25.38 13.63
CA GLY A 62 2.75 -26.68 13.99
C GLY A 62 1.22 -26.67 13.85
N GLU A 63 0.55 -25.61 14.36
CA GLU A 63 -0.89 -25.44 14.18
C GLU A 63 -1.29 -25.35 12.69
N MET A 64 -0.52 -24.61 11.88
CA MET A 64 -0.75 -24.47 10.43
C MET A 64 -0.65 -25.80 9.69
N LEU A 65 0.40 -26.57 10.00
CA LEU A 65 0.62 -27.89 9.38
C LEU A 65 -0.46 -28.88 9.81
N SER A 66 -0.85 -28.89 11.08
CA SER A 66 -1.94 -29.74 11.57
C SER A 66 -3.27 -29.44 10.89
N LEU A 67 -3.62 -28.15 10.74
CA LEU A 67 -4.82 -27.75 10.02
C LEU A 67 -4.75 -28.07 8.53
N HIS A 68 -3.56 -28.02 7.94
CA HIS A 68 -3.35 -28.43 6.56
C HIS A 68 -3.61 -29.93 6.38
N ASP A 69 -3.04 -30.77 7.25
CA ASP A 69 -3.21 -32.22 7.23
C ASP A 69 -4.68 -32.62 7.40
N GLN A 70 -5.40 -31.97 8.32
CA GLN A 70 -6.84 -32.19 8.54
C GLN A 70 -7.67 -31.77 7.31
N LEU A 71 -7.34 -30.65 6.66
CA LEU A 71 -8.04 -30.19 5.45
C LEU A 71 -7.75 -31.08 4.24
N GLN A 72 -6.62 -31.76 4.17
CA GLN A 72 -6.39 -32.79 3.15
C GLN A 72 -7.30 -34.00 3.33
N GLN A 73 -7.61 -34.37 4.58
CA GLN A 73 -8.52 -35.47 4.90
C GLN A 73 -10.00 -35.08 4.74
N HIS A 74 -10.34 -33.82 5.01
CA HIS A 74 -11.70 -33.29 4.99
C HIS A 74 -11.76 -31.94 4.21
N PRO A 75 -11.62 -31.99 2.87
CA PRO A 75 -11.48 -30.77 2.06
C PRO A 75 -12.71 -29.84 2.08
N GLU A 76 -13.90 -30.38 2.35
CA GLU A 76 -15.16 -29.64 2.42
C GLU A 76 -15.45 -29.06 3.81
N ASP A 77 -14.62 -29.27 4.79
CA ASP A 77 -14.86 -28.75 6.15
C ASP A 77 -14.60 -27.24 6.20
N ALA A 78 -15.71 -26.47 6.16
CA ALA A 78 -15.68 -25.02 6.25
C ALA A 78 -15.15 -24.53 7.61
N GLY A 79 -15.33 -25.30 8.69
CA GLY A 79 -14.84 -24.97 10.04
C GLY A 79 -13.30 -25.01 10.10
N LEU A 80 -12.66 -26.03 9.53
CA LEU A 80 -11.21 -26.13 9.44
C LEU A 80 -10.61 -25.03 8.55
N SER A 81 -11.28 -24.72 7.43
CA SER A 81 -10.88 -23.61 6.57
C SER A 81 -10.94 -22.27 7.29
N GLN A 82 -11.98 -22.03 8.08
CA GLN A 82 -12.13 -20.83 8.92
C GLN A 82 -11.07 -20.76 10.03
N GLN A 83 -10.79 -21.87 10.71
CA GLN A 83 -9.74 -21.94 11.74
C GLN A 83 -8.36 -21.59 11.15
N ARG A 84 -8.00 -22.15 10.00
CA ARG A 84 -6.75 -21.81 9.29
C ARG A 84 -6.69 -20.34 8.92
N GLY A 85 -7.79 -19.77 8.44
CA GLY A 85 -7.92 -18.35 8.15
C GLY A 85 -7.70 -17.48 9.39
N SER A 86 -8.32 -17.84 10.51
CA SER A 86 -8.19 -17.12 11.79
C SER A 86 -6.76 -17.18 12.35
N LEU A 87 -6.07 -18.31 12.17
CA LEU A 87 -4.69 -18.47 12.58
C LEU A 87 -3.76 -17.54 11.78
N PHE A 88 -3.92 -17.47 10.45
CA PHE A 88 -3.17 -16.53 9.61
C PHE A 88 -3.44 -15.07 10.01
N ALA A 89 -4.68 -14.70 10.25
CA ALA A 89 -5.04 -13.36 10.68
C ALA A 89 -4.42 -12.99 12.03
N ARG A 90 -4.41 -13.93 12.99
CA ARG A 90 -3.76 -13.76 14.30
C ARG A 90 -2.26 -13.52 14.16
N GLU A 91 -1.56 -14.34 13.38
CA GLU A 91 -0.11 -14.20 13.19
C GLU A 91 0.23 -12.92 12.39
N PHE A 92 -0.56 -12.58 11.39
CA PHE A 92 -0.42 -11.33 10.67
C PHE A 92 -0.53 -10.11 11.61
N ASN A 93 -1.56 -10.07 12.45
CA ASN A 93 -1.74 -8.98 13.43
C ASN A 93 -0.60 -8.93 14.44
N ARG A 94 -0.11 -10.07 14.90
CA ARG A 94 1.05 -10.17 15.80
C ARG A 94 2.31 -9.58 15.16
N LEU A 95 2.58 -9.90 13.90
CA LEU A 95 3.75 -9.38 13.17
C LEU A 95 3.61 -7.87 12.90
N HIS A 96 2.41 -7.39 12.60
CA HIS A 96 2.14 -5.95 12.47
C HIS A 96 2.36 -5.19 13.78
N SER A 97 1.86 -5.72 14.89
CA SER A 97 2.11 -5.13 16.22
C SER A 97 3.60 -5.10 16.54
N ARG A 98 4.31 -6.19 16.22
CA ARG A 98 5.77 -6.24 16.42
C ARG A 98 6.54 -5.25 15.55
N GLN A 99 6.12 -5.05 14.32
CA GLN A 99 6.66 -4.02 13.42
C GLN A 99 6.48 -2.62 14.03
N ALA A 100 5.29 -2.30 14.53
CA ALA A 100 5.01 -1.02 15.18
C ALA A 100 5.87 -0.81 16.44
N GLU A 101 6.03 -1.85 17.26
CA GLU A 101 6.93 -1.81 18.45
C GLU A 101 8.39 -1.56 18.08
N LEU A 102 8.89 -2.24 17.03
CA LEU A 102 10.26 -2.07 16.56
C LEU A 102 10.50 -0.66 16.01
N LEU A 103 9.53 -0.13 15.23
CA LEU A 103 9.60 1.25 14.74
C LEU A 103 9.60 2.26 15.88
N ALA A 104 8.76 2.07 16.89
CA ALA A 104 8.74 2.91 18.08
C ALA A 104 10.05 2.81 18.90
N ALA A 105 10.67 1.63 18.95
CA ALA A 105 11.96 1.43 19.60
C ALA A 105 13.11 2.11 18.83
N LEU A 106 13.13 2.03 17.50
CA LEU A 106 14.09 2.72 16.64
C LEU A 106 14.00 4.23 16.82
N ASN A 107 12.78 4.80 16.80
CA ASN A 107 12.57 6.23 17.03
C ASN A 107 13.10 6.67 18.41
N ARG A 108 12.86 5.88 19.48
CA ARG A 108 13.41 6.16 20.80
C ARG A 108 14.94 6.10 20.83
N LEU A 109 15.57 5.15 20.16
CA LEU A 109 17.02 5.07 20.04
C LEU A 109 17.60 6.25 19.27
N GLU A 110 16.93 6.70 18.21
CA GLU A 110 17.33 7.90 17.47
C GLU A 110 17.22 9.16 18.34
N GLU A 111 16.17 9.30 19.16
CA GLU A 111 16.02 10.40 20.12
C GLU A 111 17.13 10.36 21.18
N MET A 112 17.41 9.18 21.74
CA MET A 112 18.54 9.01 22.69
C MET A 112 19.88 9.35 22.06
N THR A 113 20.11 8.95 20.81
CA THR A 113 21.35 9.28 20.08
C THR A 113 21.48 10.77 19.83
N ARG A 114 20.38 11.48 19.55
CA ARG A 114 20.39 12.95 19.45
C ARG A 114 20.69 13.63 20.77
N SER A 115 20.14 13.14 21.88
CA SER A 115 20.40 13.71 23.20
C SER A 115 21.86 13.57 23.61
N ILE A 116 22.56 12.50 23.19
CA ILE A 116 24.00 12.28 23.46
C ILE A 116 24.89 13.19 22.59
N ARG A 117 24.45 13.56 21.37
CA ARG A 117 25.20 14.40 20.44
C ARG A 117 25.15 15.92 20.75
N GLY A 118 24.54 16.31 21.85
CA GLY A 118 24.43 17.70 22.29
C GLY A 118 23.27 18.44 21.61
N GLN A 119 22.34 18.83 22.43
CA GLN A 119 21.11 19.54 22.19
C GLN A 119 21.18 20.60 21.07
N VAL A 120 20.83 20.21 19.87
CA VAL A 120 19.96 21.05 19.04
C VAL A 120 18.57 20.50 19.28
N VAL A 121 17.78 21.18 20.09
CA VAL A 121 16.32 20.94 20.19
C VAL A 121 15.76 21.28 18.81
N THR A 122 15.68 20.30 17.94
CA THR A 122 14.80 20.41 16.78
C THR A 122 13.40 20.10 17.32
N GLU A 123 12.71 21.15 17.76
CA GLU A 123 11.25 21.08 17.84
C GLU A 123 10.79 20.51 16.51
N SER A 124 10.13 19.36 16.54
CA SER A 124 9.56 18.78 15.35
C SER A 124 8.32 19.60 14.99
N PHE A 125 8.53 20.67 14.23
CA PHE A 125 7.43 21.47 13.74
C PHE A 125 6.71 20.65 12.64
N ASN A 126 5.40 20.62 12.74
CA ASN A 126 4.56 20.00 11.74
C ASN A 126 4.30 21.02 10.62
N GLY A 127 5.12 21.00 9.60
CA GLY A 127 5.00 21.92 8.47
C GLY A 127 5.27 21.22 7.13
N ILE A 128 5.19 22.00 6.06
CA ILE A 128 5.53 21.57 4.71
C ILE A 128 7.02 21.85 4.47
N PRO A 129 7.85 20.85 4.19
CA PRO A 129 9.27 21.06 3.86
C PRO A 129 9.45 21.96 2.63
N PHE A 130 10.45 22.84 2.64
CA PHE A 130 10.69 23.80 1.54
C PHE A 130 10.79 23.15 0.15
N PRO A 131 11.41 21.98 -0.04
CA PRO A 131 11.42 21.34 -1.36
C PRO A 131 10.02 21.06 -1.91
N LEU A 132 9.07 20.70 -1.03
CA LEU A 132 7.67 20.44 -1.39
C LEU A 132 6.85 21.74 -1.45
N PHE A 133 7.12 22.69 -0.58
CA PHE A 133 6.44 23.98 -0.61
C PHE A 133 6.69 24.73 -1.93
N SER A 134 7.89 24.62 -2.50
CA SER A 134 8.23 25.22 -3.80
C SER A 134 7.48 24.62 -4.99
N LEU A 135 6.82 23.46 -4.81
CA LEU A 135 6.01 22.78 -5.82
C LEU A 135 4.54 23.21 -5.80
N ILE A 136 4.15 24.09 -4.87
CA ILE A 136 2.76 24.53 -4.73
C ILE A 136 2.47 25.66 -5.73
N CYS A 137 1.54 25.40 -6.65
CA CYS A 137 1.07 26.33 -7.67
C CYS A 137 -0.46 26.34 -7.74
N CYS A 138 -1.01 27.39 -8.32
CA CYS A 138 -2.45 27.44 -8.60
C CYS A 138 -2.84 26.35 -9.61
N PRO A 139 -3.80 25.47 -9.30
CA PRO A 139 -4.20 24.40 -10.23
C PRO A 139 -4.96 24.94 -11.46
N MET A 140 -5.52 26.17 -11.35
CA MET A 140 -6.32 26.76 -12.42
C MET A 140 -5.49 27.45 -13.48
N CYS A 141 -4.37 28.10 -13.12
CA CYS A 141 -3.54 28.87 -14.06
C CYS A 141 -2.04 28.53 -14.02
N GLY A 142 -1.62 27.62 -13.14
CA GLY A 142 -0.22 27.21 -13.02
C GLY A 142 0.71 28.23 -12.36
N SER A 143 0.20 29.42 -11.98
CA SER A 143 1.02 30.46 -11.35
C SER A 143 1.36 30.13 -9.91
N PRO A 144 2.54 30.54 -9.39
CA PRO A 144 2.84 30.50 -7.97
C PRO A 144 1.77 31.25 -7.16
N LEU A 145 1.48 30.76 -5.94
CA LEU A 145 0.58 31.45 -5.03
C LEU A 145 1.29 32.61 -4.32
N ASN A 146 0.55 33.68 -4.06
CA ASN A 146 0.98 34.73 -3.14
C ASN A 146 0.67 34.30 -1.71
N TRP A 147 1.70 34.22 -0.87
CA TRP A 147 1.57 33.70 0.50
C TRP A 147 1.64 34.83 1.52
N GLU A 148 0.67 34.87 2.42
CA GLU A 148 0.58 35.81 3.53
C GLU A 148 0.54 35.09 4.88
N ASN A 149 0.87 35.81 5.96
CA ASN A 149 0.87 35.30 7.33
C ASN A 149 1.70 34.01 7.50
N VAL A 150 2.83 33.91 6.78
CA VAL A 150 3.66 32.70 6.75
C VAL A 150 4.46 32.59 8.04
N HIS A 151 4.32 31.44 8.70
CA HIS A 151 5.18 31.06 9.82
C HIS A 151 6.13 29.95 9.36
N ILE A 152 7.43 30.20 9.53
CA ILE A 152 8.49 29.25 9.13
C ILE A 152 9.26 28.80 10.38
N ALA A 153 9.43 27.49 10.50
CA ALA A 153 10.28 26.90 11.53
C ALA A 153 10.96 25.64 10.98
N CYS A 154 12.20 25.38 11.36
CA CYS A 154 12.96 24.16 10.99
C CYS A 154 12.95 23.81 9.49
N ASN A 155 13.10 24.82 8.61
CA ASN A 155 13.05 24.65 7.15
C ASN A 155 11.69 24.15 6.62
N GLN A 156 10.61 24.43 7.34
CA GLN A 156 9.26 24.07 6.98
C GLN A 156 8.34 25.28 7.08
N VAL A 157 7.32 25.32 6.24
CA VAL A 157 6.19 26.25 6.34
C VAL A 157 5.13 25.63 7.22
N CYS A 158 4.97 26.14 8.44
CA CYS A 158 4.09 25.59 9.46
C CYS A 158 2.68 26.20 9.42
N ARG A 159 2.53 27.37 8.81
CA ARG A 159 1.27 28.10 8.63
C ARG A 159 1.42 29.10 7.50
N GLY A 160 0.32 29.42 6.83
CA GLY A 160 0.28 30.45 5.79
C GLY A 160 -1.04 30.44 5.04
N GLN A 161 -1.36 31.55 4.37
CA GLN A 161 -2.53 31.70 3.52
C GLN A 161 -2.04 32.01 2.10
N GLY A 162 -2.38 31.15 1.16
CA GLY A 162 -2.01 31.26 -0.24
C GLY A 162 -3.19 31.74 -1.09
N SER A 163 -2.96 32.72 -1.96
CA SER A 163 -3.96 33.23 -2.89
C SER A 163 -3.39 33.34 -4.29
N CYS A 164 -4.26 33.26 -5.30
CA CYS A 164 -3.94 33.51 -6.69
C CYS A 164 -4.84 34.62 -7.26
N ALA A 165 -4.31 35.40 -8.20
CA ALA A 165 -5.07 36.43 -8.89
C ALA A 165 -6.30 35.90 -9.62
N CYS A 166 -6.36 34.60 -9.95
CA CYS A 166 -7.56 33.99 -10.56
C CYS A 166 -8.67 33.63 -9.56
N GLY A 167 -8.48 33.90 -8.26
CA GLY A 167 -9.45 33.60 -7.19
C GLY A 167 -9.25 32.29 -6.46
N PHE A 168 -8.22 31.49 -6.79
CA PHE A 168 -7.89 30.29 -6.05
C PHE A 168 -7.26 30.63 -4.68
N HIS A 169 -7.63 29.86 -3.64
CA HIS A 169 -7.12 29.99 -2.28
C HIS A 169 -6.73 28.64 -1.68
N ALA A 170 -5.68 28.64 -0.88
CA ALA A 170 -5.25 27.51 -0.08
C ALA A 170 -4.65 28.00 1.25
N GLU A 171 -4.62 27.14 2.26
CA GLU A 171 -4.00 27.44 3.54
C GLU A 171 -3.12 26.28 4.03
N VAL A 172 -2.08 26.59 4.74
CA VAL A 172 -1.34 25.63 5.57
C VAL A 172 -1.91 25.74 6.97
N SER A 173 -2.59 24.68 7.41
CA SER A 173 -3.23 24.59 8.74
C SER A 173 -2.20 24.48 9.87
N ASP A 174 -2.63 24.66 11.12
CA ASP A 174 -1.75 24.63 12.31
C ASP A 174 -1.09 23.23 12.51
N ASP A 175 -1.67 22.17 11.96
CA ASP A 175 -1.08 20.81 11.93
C ASP A 175 -0.23 20.53 10.68
N GLY A 176 -0.03 21.57 9.82
CA GLY A 176 0.87 21.53 8.65
C GLY A 176 0.31 20.74 7.47
N ILE A 177 -1.00 20.73 7.31
CA ILE A 177 -1.70 20.20 6.13
C ILE A 177 -1.99 21.34 5.18
N LEU A 178 -1.72 21.14 3.89
CA LEU A 178 -2.17 22.05 2.84
C LEU A 178 -3.64 21.78 2.53
N ILE A 179 -4.51 22.77 2.69
CA ILE A 179 -5.95 22.65 2.46
C ILE A 179 -6.36 23.67 1.42
N THR A 180 -7.04 23.24 0.35
CA THR A 180 -7.59 24.13 -0.66
C THR A 180 -9.02 24.55 -0.30
N ALA A 181 -9.45 25.72 -0.74
CA ALA A 181 -10.82 26.18 -0.53
C ALA A 181 -11.86 25.24 -1.19
N ASP A 182 -11.50 24.62 -2.31
CA ASP A 182 -12.37 23.72 -3.08
C ASP A 182 -12.56 22.34 -2.38
N ALA A 183 -11.72 22.02 -1.40
CA ALA A 183 -11.87 20.79 -0.58
C ALA A 183 -13.23 20.69 0.15
N GLN A 184 -13.91 21.81 0.37
CA GLN A 184 -15.26 21.85 0.95
C GLN A 184 -16.34 21.26 0.00
N ARG A 185 -16.03 21.12 -1.29
CA ARG A 185 -16.93 20.59 -2.33
C ARG A 185 -16.16 19.59 -3.22
N PRO A 186 -15.79 18.44 -2.67
CA PRO A 186 -14.94 17.50 -3.39
C PRO A 186 -15.64 16.98 -4.65
N LEU A 187 -14.90 16.95 -5.75
CA LEU A 187 -15.33 16.32 -7.01
C LEU A 187 -15.18 14.79 -6.97
N ILE A 188 -14.29 14.32 -6.14
CA ILE A 188 -14.10 12.90 -5.81
C ILE A 188 -14.38 12.70 -4.31
N PRO A 189 -15.64 12.64 -3.87
CA PRO A 189 -15.97 12.50 -2.46
C PRO A 189 -15.36 11.25 -1.83
N ALA A 190 -14.90 11.35 -0.59
CA ALA A 190 -14.43 10.23 0.19
C ALA A 190 -15.51 9.14 0.32
N VAL A 191 -15.10 7.89 0.36
CA VAL A 191 -16.02 6.75 0.40
C VAL A 191 -16.13 6.22 1.83
N ASP A 192 -17.22 6.54 2.52
CA ASP A 192 -17.46 6.32 3.96
C ASP A 192 -17.25 4.88 4.48
N ARG A 193 -17.14 3.88 3.62
CA ARG A 193 -17.22 2.47 4.06
C ARG A 193 -15.93 1.65 3.88
N GLN A 194 -14.90 2.17 3.25
CA GLN A 194 -13.81 1.29 2.81
C GLN A 194 -12.89 0.81 3.92
N MET A 195 -12.61 1.62 4.93
CA MET A 195 -11.77 1.17 6.07
C MET A 195 -12.38 -0.02 6.83
N ALA A 196 -13.69 -0.03 7.02
CA ALA A 196 -14.40 -1.12 7.70
C ALA A 196 -14.48 -2.39 6.84
N THR A 197 -14.65 -2.25 5.51
CA THR A 197 -14.75 -3.40 4.60
C THR A 197 -13.39 -4.04 4.29
N LEU A 198 -12.31 -3.29 4.33
CA LEU A 198 -10.96 -3.86 4.18
C LEU A 198 -10.61 -4.85 5.32
N GLN A 199 -11.19 -4.66 6.51
CA GLN A 199 -11.02 -5.57 7.65
C GLN A 199 -11.75 -6.91 7.48
N GLN A 200 -12.70 -7.00 6.55
CA GLN A 200 -13.51 -8.20 6.30
C GLN A 200 -12.89 -9.15 5.27
N ARG A 201 -11.73 -8.80 4.67
CA ARG A 201 -11.06 -9.67 3.70
C ARG A 201 -10.61 -10.97 4.31
N THR A 202 -10.77 -12.06 3.55
CA THR A 202 -10.21 -13.34 3.97
C THR A 202 -8.69 -13.28 4.01
N PRO A 203 -8.02 -14.00 4.94
CA PRO A 203 -6.56 -14.06 4.99
C PRO A 203 -5.92 -14.49 3.67
N GLN A 204 -6.60 -15.36 2.91
CA GLN A 204 -6.14 -15.79 1.59
C GLN A 204 -6.16 -14.64 0.57
N ASP A 205 -7.18 -13.78 0.61
CA ASP A 205 -7.25 -12.61 -0.25
C ASP A 205 -6.24 -11.55 0.15
N VAL A 206 -6.04 -11.36 1.47
CA VAL A 206 -4.99 -10.47 1.98
C VAL A 206 -3.62 -10.92 1.48
N SER A 207 -3.24 -12.19 1.67
CA SER A 207 -1.96 -12.74 1.20
C SER A 207 -1.81 -12.63 -0.32
N TYR A 208 -2.89 -12.89 -1.05
CA TYR A 208 -2.87 -12.82 -2.50
C TYR A 208 -2.69 -11.39 -3.01
N ILE A 209 -3.41 -10.42 -2.44
CA ILE A 209 -3.25 -8.99 -2.75
C ILE A 209 -1.86 -8.51 -2.35
N GLU A 210 -1.34 -8.96 -1.20
CA GLU A 210 0.01 -8.61 -0.74
C GLU A 210 1.09 -9.04 -1.74
N SER A 211 0.91 -10.16 -2.46
CA SER A 211 1.83 -10.55 -3.53
C SER A 211 1.91 -9.54 -4.69
N PHE A 212 0.87 -8.72 -4.90
CA PHE A 212 0.85 -7.62 -5.87
C PHE A 212 1.54 -6.38 -5.30
N ASN A 213 1.35 -6.11 -4.01
CA ASN A 213 2.04 -5.02 -3.32
C ASN A 213 3.56 -5.25 -3.33
N GLN A 214 4.01 -6.46 -3.01
CA GLN A 214 5.43 -6.82 -3.06
C GLN A 214 6.01 -6.67 -4.47
N TRP A 215 5.23 -7.04 -5.49
CA TRP A 215 5.64 -6.84 -6.88
C TRP A 215 5.81 -5.34 -7.21
N LEU A 216 4.90 -4.46 -6.78
CA LEU A 216 5.02 -3.01 -6.94
C LEU A 216 6.23 -2.47 -6.19
N ILE A 217 6.41 -2.85 -4.92
CA ILE A 217 7.52 -2.42 -4.07
C ILE A 217 8.87 -2.77 -4.71
N GLN A 218 9.04 -4.02 -5.20
CA GLN A 218 10.27 -4.46 -5.85
C GLN A 218 10.64 -3.61 -7.06
N HIS A 219 9.63 -3.21 -7.86
CA HIS A 219 9.86 -2.36 -9.02
C HIS A 219 10.17 -0.91 -8.63
N LEU A 220 9.44 -0.33 -7.68
CA LEU A 220 9.69 1.03 -7.20
C LEU A 220 11.05 1.14 -6.51
N ALA A 221 11.41 0.18 -5.67
CA ALA A 221 12.71 0.15 -4.98
C ALA A 221 13.90 -0.05 -5.93
N SER A 222 13.67 -0.50 -7.16
CA SER A 222 14.71 -0.62 -8.19
C SER A 222 14.99 0.68 -8.95
N LEU A 223 14.19 1.73 -8.72
CA LEU A 223 14.36 3.05 -9.33
C LEU A 223 15.29 3.92 -8.48
N ASP A 224 15.96 4.87 -9.13
CA ASP A 224 16.62 5.96 -8.40
C ASP A 224 15.55 6.98 -7.95
N LEU A 225 15.23 6.94 -6.67
CA LEU A 225 14.17 7.76 -6.06
C LEU A 225 14.73 9.00 -5.35
N LYS A 226 16.04 9.20 -5.31
CA LYS A 226 16.66 10.33 -4.63
C LYS A 226 16.17 11.65 -5.22
N GLY A 227 15.57 12.50 -4.38
CA GLY A 227 15.01 13.79 -4.76
C GLY A 227 13.78 13.73 -5.67
N LYS A 228 13.24 12.53 -5.94
CA LYS A 228 12.06 12.33 -6.76
C LYS A 228 10.77 12.67 -6.01
N VAL A 229 9.79 13.21 -6.71
CA VAL A 229 8.47 13.55 -6.19
C VAL A 229 7.51 12.42 -6.45
N ILE A 230 7.03 11.80 -5.38
CA ILE A 230 6.13 10.64 -5.38
C ILE A 230 4.76 11.08 -4.86
N PHE A 231 3.73 10.91 -5.65
CA PHE A 231 2.36 11.31 -5.35
C PHE A 231 1.45 10.10 -5.18
N GLU A 232 0.62 10.11 -4.14
CA GLU A 232 -0.49 9.15 -3.94
C GLU A 232 -1.73 9.92 -3.53
N ASP A 233 -2.84 9.67 -4.24
CA ASP A 233 -4.16 10.20 -3.92
C ASP A 233 -5.16 9.12 -3.49
N VAL A 234 -6.37 9.56 -3.06
CA VAL A 234 -7.46 8.66 -2.66
C VAL A 234 -7.02 7.70 -1.55
N LEU A 235 -6.42 8.24 -0.50
CA LEU A 235 -5.85 7.49 0.62
C LEU A 235 -6.88 6.65 1.38
N ASN A 236 -8.16 7.05 1.36
CA ASN A 236 -9.23 6.38 2.08
C ASN A 236 -9.50 4.95 1.60
N THR A 237 -9.06 4.58 0.40
CA THR A 237 -9.22 3.22 -0.12
C THR A 237 -8.17 2.26 0.46
N ALA A 238 -6.94 2.65 0.46
CA ALA A 238 -5.79 2.03 1.11
C ALA A 238 -4.53 2.85 0.77
N CYS A 239 -3.92 3.49 1.72
CA CYS A 239 -2.68 4.23 1.51
C CYS A 239 -1.50 3.25 1.33
N PHE A 240 -0.98 3.13 0.12
CA PHE A 240 0.17 2.28 -0.20
C PHE A 240 1.45 2.83 0.46
N LEU A 241 1.66 4.15 0.40
CA LEU A 241 2.83 4.80 1.00
C LEU A 241 2.86 4.65 2.53
N ASN A 242 1.73 4.60 3.23
CA ASN A 242 1.73 4.36 4.68
C ASN A 242 2.45 3.05 5.07
N ARG A 243 2.45 2.06 4.18
CA ARG A 243 3.10 0.76 4.42
C ARG A 243 4.50 0.67 3.82
N THR A 244 4.81 1.49 2.82
CA THR A 244 5.98 1.28 1.96
C THR A 244 7.00 2.41 2.02
N ILE A 245 6.64 3.58 2.53
CA ILE A 245 7.52 4.76 2.60
C ILE A 245 8.85 4.47 3.33
N GLY A 246 8.84 3.55 4.31
CA GLY A 246 10.04 3.11 5.02
C GLY A 246 10.99 2.25 4.17
N LEU A 247 10.47 1.65 3.09
CA LEU A 247 11.24 0.81 2.16
C LEU A 247 11.75 1.59 0.94
N LEU A 248 11.28 2.83 0.76
CA LEU A 248 11.65 3.71 -0.34
C LEU A 248 12.74 4.71 0.12
N ASP A 249 13.31 5.44 -0.83
CA ASP A 249 14.41 6.36 -0.56
C ASP A 249 14.03 7.44 0.47
N LYS A 250 14.93 7.70 1.43
CA LYS A 250 14.72 8.69 2.49
C LYS A 250 14.79 10.13 2.00
N GLU A 251 15.48 10.38 0.89
CA GLU A 251 15.65 11.70 0.29
C GLU A 251 14.60 12.02 -0.77
N ALA A 252 13.68 11.09 -1.05
CA ALA A 252 12.52 11.34 -1.91
C ALA A 252 11.53 12.30 -1.22
N CYS A 253 10.74 13.00 -2.04
CA CYS A 253 9.66 13.87 -1.62
C CYS A 253 8.32 13.15 -1.82
N TYR A 254 7.47 13.13 -0.81
CA TYR A 254 6.20 12.40 -0.83
C TYR A 254 5.04 13.38 -0.73
N ILE A 255 4.02 13.22 -1.56
CA ILE A 255 2.77 13.98 -1.51
C ILE A 255 1.64 12.98 -1.33
N LEU A 256 0.91 13.10 -0.22
CA LEU A 256 -0.23 12.27 0.11
C LEU A 256 -1.49 13.14 0.12
N CYS A 257 -2.44 12.80 -0.76
CA CYS A 257 -3.63 13.58 -1.03
C CYS A 257 -4.92 12.79 -0.79
N ASP A 258 -5.88 13.41 -0.12
CA ASP A 258 -7.25 12.92 -0.06
C ASP A 258 -8.21 14.12 -0.02
N THR A 259 -9.48 13.88 -0.28
CA THR A 259 -10.54 14.90 -0.17
C THR A 259 -11.11 14.99 1.25
N ASP A 260 -10.78 14.05 2.13
CA ASP A 260 -11.23 13.99 3.52
C ASP A 260 -10.08 14.32 4.48
N LEU A 261 -10.25 15.42 5.21
CA LEU A 261 -9.27 15.90 6.19
C LEU A 261 -9.00 14.88 7.30
N GLU A 262 -10.01 14.14 7.76
CA GLU A 262 -9.83 13.15 8.82
C GLU A 262 -9.03 11.94 8.34
N VAL A 263 -9.19 11.54 7.09
CA VAL A 263 -8.37 10.50 6.44
C VAL A 263 -6.92 10.95 6.36
N VAL A 264 -6.68 12.18 5.91
CA VAL A 264 -5.32 12.74 5.84
C VAL A 264 -4.68 12.83 7.22
N ARG A 265 -5.40 13.31 8.24
CA ARG A 265 -4.94 13.37 9.64
C ARG A 265 -4.59 12.00 10.21
N TYR A 266 -5.42 11.00 9.91
CA TYR A 266 -5.18 9.62 10.35
C TYR A 266 -3.83 9.11 9.82
N TYR A 267 -3.58 9.20 8.51
CA TYR A 267 -2.32 8.75 7.92
C TYR A 267 -1.14 9.64 8.32
N MET A 268 -1.34 10.94 8.41
CA MET A 268 -0.32 11.89 8.84
C MET A 268 0.21 11.53 10.24
N SER A 269 -0.68 11.26 11.19
CA SER A 269 -0.28 10.91 12.56
C SER A 269 0.57 9.64 12.58
N SER A 270 0.16 8.61 11.82
CA SER A 270 0.88 7.34 11.72
C SER A 270 2.26 7.51 11.04
N ILE A 271 2.29 8.20 9.90
CA ILE A 271 3.50 8.34 9.09
C ILE A 271 4.51 9.26 9.77
N ARG A 272 4.10 10.41 10.32
CA ARG A 272 5.01 11.33 11.03
C ARG A 272 5.61 10.70 12.29
N ALA A 273 4.82 9.90 13.02
CA ALA A 273 5.34 9.16 14.18
C ALA A 273 6.42 8.14 13.78
N ALA A 274 6.25 7.45 12.65
CA ALA A 274 7.19 6.45 12.18
C ALA A 274 8.38 7.07 11.42
N TYR A 275 8.18 8.19 10.72
CA TYR A 275 9.15 8.77 9.77
C TYR A 275 9.25 10.30 9.90
N PRO A 276 9.65 10.85 11.07
CA PRO A 276 9.60 12.29 11.35
C PRO A 276 10.52 13.15 10.47
N HIS A 277 11.48 12.54 9.78
CA HIS A 277 12.48 13.24 8.96
C HIS A 277 12.25 13.09 7.45
N ARG A 278 11.13 12.51 7.04
CA ARG A 278 10.77 12.40 5.62
C ARG A 278 10.24 13.73 5.10
N ASN A 279 10.57 14.03 3.85
CA ASN A 279 9.97 15.16 3.16
C ASN A 279 8.55 14.78 2.71
N ILE A 280 7.53 15.18 3.46
CA ILE A 280 6.15 14.81 3.20
C ILE A 280 5.26 16.05 3.20
N LEU A 281 4.46 16.19 2.14
CA LEU A 281 3.33 17.11 2.05
C LEU A 281 2.04 16.30 2.20
N PHE A 282 1.21 16.67 3.17
CA PHE A 282 -0.15 16.21 3.33
C PHE A 282 -1.10 17.25 2.72
N LEU A 283 -1.99 16.82 1.84
CA LEU A 283 -2.81 17.66 1.01
C LEU A 283 -4.28 17.26 1.12
N VAL A 284 -5.16 18.27 1.25
CA VAL A 284 -6.62 18.11 1.16
C VAL A 284 -7.13 19.05 0.07
N ASP A 285 -7.73 18.47 -0.98
CA ASP A 285 -8.27 19.22 -2.10
C ASP A 285 -9.59 18.63 -2.63
N ASP A 286 -10.03 19.01 -3.83
CA ASP A 286 -11.28 18.49 -4.41
C ASP A 286 -11.14 17.11 -5.11
N GLY A 287 -9.92 16.54 -5.15
CA GLY A 287 -9.58 15.27 -5.80
C GLY A 287 -9.30 15.36 -7.29
N ILE A 288 -9.32 16.57 -7.89
CA ILE A 288 -9.06 16.79 -9.32
C ILE A 288 -8.06 17.93 -9.55
N HIS A 289 -8.24 19.04 -8.84
CA HIS A 289 -7.43 20.25 -9.01
C HIS A 289 -6.37 20.34 -7.93
N HIS A 290 -5.29 19.58 -8.12
CA HIS A 290 -4.19 19.56 -7.14
C HIS A 290 -3.39 20.87 -7.22
N PRO A 291 -3.11 21.54 -6.09
CA PRO A 291 -2.35 22.79 -6.07
C PRO A 291 -0.86 22.54 -6.26
N LEU A 292 -0.50 21.92 -7.36
CA LEU A 292 0.86 21.52 -7.70
C LEU A 292 1.32 22.18 -9.01
N CYS A 293 2.61 22.44 -9.12
CA CYS A 293 3.19 23.00 -10.32
C CYS A 293 3.12 21.99 -11.49
N PRO A 294 2.88 22.44 -12.73
CA PRO A 294 2.87 21.58 -13.88
C PRO A 294 4.17 20.80 -14.03
N GLY A 295 4.07 19.51 -14.36
CA GLY A 295 5.21 18.65 -14.63
C GLY A 295 6.10 18.36 -13.42
N CYS A 296 5.62 18.49 -12.19
CA CYS A 296 6.42 18.29 -10.97
C CYS A 296 6.46 16.85 -10.45
N LEU A 297 5.61 15.94 -10.95
CA LEU A 297 5.53 14.58 -10.46
C LEU A 297 6.46 13.63 -11.21
N ASP A 298 7.34 12.95 -10.49
CA ASP A 298 8.20 11.89 -11.06
C ASP A 298 7.53 10.52 -10.98
N ILE A 299 6.77 10.25 -9.92
CA ILE A 299 6.09 8.98 -9.72
C ILE A 299 4.67 9.23 -9.20
N VAL A 300 3.72 8.56 -9.80
CA VAL A 300 2.33 8.51 -9.38
C VAL A 300 2.00 7.11 -8.89
N ILE A 301 1.43 7.00 -7.70
CA ILE A 301 0.91 5.76 -7.13
C ILE A 301 -0.60 5.72 -7.33
N ASP A 302 -1.07 4.92 -8.27
CA ASP A 302 -2.50 4.65 -8.50
C ASP A 302 -2.91 3.36 -7.76
N TYR A 303 -2.99 3.43 -6.44
CA TYR A 303 -3.35 2.26 -5.64
C TYR A 303 -4.85 2.21 -5.40
N ALA A 304 -5.58 1.66 -6.37
CA ALA A 304 -7.03 1.64 -6.46
C ALA A 304 -7.68 3.03 -6.69
N ALA A 305 -6.90 4.09 -6.90
CA ALA A 305 -7.43 5.43 -7.15
C ALA A 305 -8.30 5.44 -8.41
N SER A 306 -7.85 4.87 -9.52
CA SER A 306 -8.65 4.78 -10.76
C SER A 306 -10.00 4.06 -10.57
N GLU A 307 -10.14 3.13 -9.62
CA GLU A 307 -11.43 2.50 -9.29
C GLU A 307 -12.43 3.52 -8.72
N ILE A 308 -11.92 4.48 -7.94
CA ILE A 308 -12.72 5.56 -7.35
C ILE A 308 -13.03 6.62 -8.40
N TYR A 309 -12.06 7.03 -9.20
CA TYR A 309 -12.28 7.93 -10.33
C TYR A 309 -13.37 7.38 -11.27
N GLN A 310 -13.34 6.08 -11.57
CA GLN A 310 -14.38 5.42 -12.38
C GLN A 310 -15.76 5.45 -11.70
N LYS A 311 -15.84 5.37 -10.36
CA LYS A 311 -17.12 5.51 -9.65
C LYS A 311 -17.77 6.87 -9.93
N TYR A 312 -16.98 7.93 -9.99
CA TYR A 312 -17.47 9.30 -10.23
C TYR A 312 -17.49 9.70 -11.71
N GLY A 313 -17.38 8.74 -12.64
CA GLY A 313 -17.56 8.95 -14.08
C GLY A 313 -16.28 9.32 -14.84
N TYR A 314 -15.14 9.45 -14.17
CA TYR A 314 -13.84 9.56 -14.82
C TYR A 314 -13.41 8.20 -15.35
N ARG A 315 -12.50 8.17 -16.31
CA ARG A 315 -12.03 6.90 -16.87
C ARG A 315 -10.90 6.29 -16.05
N SER A 316 -10.01 7.13 -15.52
CA SER A 316 -8.92 6.78 -14.60
C SER A 316 -8.39 8.03 -13.89
N SER A 317 -7.42 7.87 -13.00
CA SER A 317 -6.65 8.95 -12.38
C SER A 317 -5.72 9.66 -13.38
N SER A 318 -5.45 9.06 -14.54
CA SER A 318 -4.46 9.56 -15.51
C SER A 318 -4.83 10.92 -16.10
N THR A 319 -6.12 11.15 -16.38
CA THR A 319 -6.60 12.41 -16.98
C THR A 319 -6.41 13.60 -16.05
N PRO A 320 -6.87 13.61 -14.78
CA PRO A 320 -6.63 14.73 -13.88
C PRO A 320 -5.16 14.91 -13.49
N LEU A 321 -4.36 13.85 -13.50
CA LEU A 321 -2.94 13.93 -13.12
C LEU A 321 -2.01 14.32 -14.29
N ARG A 322 -2.51 14.29 -15.52
CA ARG A 322 -1.72 14.63 -16.71
C ARG A 322 -1.02 16.01 -16.64
N PRO A 323 -1.64 17.08 -16.14
CA PRO A 323 -0.97 18.39 -16.06
C PRO A 323 0.28 18.39 -15.18
N TYR A 324 0.33 17.52 -14.18
CA TYR A 324 1.40 17.45 -13.19
C TYR A 324 2.49 16.44 -13.56
N ALA A 325 2.24 15.58 -14.55
CA ALA A 325 3.21 14.64 -15.11
C ALA A 325 4.13 15.32 -16.13
N HIS A 326 5.34 14.81 -16.25
CA HIS A 326 6.29 15.17 -17.31
C HIS A 326 6.67 13.94 -18.15
N ASN A 327 7.48 14.16 -19.16
CA ASN A 327 8.04 13.06 -19.92
C ASN A 327 8.87 12.17 -18.98
N ASP A 328 8.65 10.86 -19.02
CA ASP A 328 9.25 9.87 -18.13
C ASP A 328 8.65 9.73 -16.72
N THR A 329 7.61 10.50 -16.35
CA THR A 329 6.87 10.22 -15.10
C THR A 329 6.39 8.78 -15.09
N ILE A 330 6.68 8.05 -14.00
CA ILE A 330 6.25 6.67 -13.80
C ILE A 330 4.89 6.66 -13.12
N ILE A 331 3.98 5.81 -13.59
CA ILE A 331 2.76 5.46 -12.86
C ILE A 331 2.86 3.99 -12.44
N ALA A 332 2.65 3.74 -11.16
CA ALA A 332 2.68 2.41 -10.58
C ALA A 332 1.38 2.17 -9.83
N GLY A 333 0.65 1.11 -10.14
CA GLY A 333 -0.66 0.95 -9.55
C GLY A 333 -1.16 -0.47 -9.44
N ARG A 334 -2.24 -0.59 -8.67
CA ARG A 334 -3.04 -1.80 -8.53
C ARG A 334 -4.51 -1.46 -8.78
N PHE A 335 -5.15 -2.29 -9.57
CA PHE A 335 -6.54 -2.14 -10.00
C PHE A 335 -7.28 -3.47 -9.85
N SER A 336 -8.54 -3.44 -9.43
CA SER A 336 -9.40 -4.63 -9.36
C SER A 336 -10.27 -4.70 -10.60
N ARG A 337 -10.01 -5.68 -11.46
CA ARG A 337 -10.75 -5.83 -12.72
C ARG A 337 -11.96 -6.75 -12.56
N LEU A 338 -13.10 -6.31 -13.02
CA LEU A 338 -14.33 -7.12 -13.10
C LEU A 338 -14.26 -8.05 -14.33
N CYS A 339 -14.06 -9.35 -14.09
CA CYS A 339 -13.96 -10.39 -15.13
C CYS A 339 -15.30 -10.98 -15.51
N LYS A 340 -16.22 -11.09 -14.55
CA LYS A 340 -17.59 -11.56 -14.74
C LYS A 340 -18.52 -10.73 -13.89
N LYS A 341 -19.56 -10.20 -14.51
CA LYS A 341 -20.61 -9.40 -13.87
C LYS A 341 -21.86 -10.25 -13.70
N GLN A 342 -22.39 -10.31 -12.50
CA GLN A 342 -23.70 -10.92 -12.24
C GLN A 342 -24.84 -10.01 -12.68
N LEU A 343 -25.95 -10.64 -13.11
CA LEU A 343 -27.21 -9.94 -13.35
C LEU A 343 -27.87 -9.64 -12.01
N GLY A 344 -28.39 -8.43 -11.84
CA GLY A 344 -29.07 -7.98 -10.62
C GLY A 344 -29.11 -6.46 -10.55
N GLU A 345 -30.02 -5.96 -9.72
CA GLU A 345 -30.11 -4.54 -9.43
C GLU A 345 -28.90 -4.11 -8.60
N ARG A 346 -28.31 -3.00 -8.96
CA ARG A 346 -27.19 -2.36 -8.27
C ARG A 346 -27.64 -0.99 -7.81
N ASP A 347 -27.18 -0.60 -6.62
CA ASP A 347 -27.42 0.75 -6.14
C ASP A 347 -26.77 1.76 -7.11
N PRO A 348 -27.55 2.63 -7.77
CA PRO A 348 -27.01 3.63 -8.69
C PRO A 348 -26.03 4.60 -8.04
N ALA A 349 -26.13 4.81 -6.72
CA ALA A 349 -25.20 5.67 -5.98
C ALA A 349 -23.82 5.03 -5.79
N GLU A 350 -23.75 3.70 -5.81
CA GLU A 350 -22.51 2.95 -5.60
C GLU A 350 -21.93 2.37 -6.89
N TYR A 351 -22.75 2.18 -7.91
CA TYR A 351 -22.37 1.52 -9.16
C TYR A 351 -22.33 2.49 -10.34
N ASN A 352 -21.15 2.58 -10.95
CA ASN A 352 -20.96 3.18 -12.26
C ASN A 352 -20.56 2.08 -13.27
N PRO A 353 -21.13 2.03 -14.49
CA PRO A 353 -20.77 1.05 -15.52
C PRO A 353 -19.29 1.04 -15.92
N LEU A 354 -18.57 2.14 -15.70
CA LEU A 354 -17.14 2.24 -15.97
C LEU A 354 -16.29 1.55 -14.90
N ARG A 355 -16.81 1.41 -13.68
CA ARG A 355 -16.07 0.94 -12.52
C ARG A 355 -15.55 -0.49 -12.71
N TYR A 356 -14.33 -0.73 -12.28
CA TYR A 356 -13.62 -2.01 -12.41
C TYR A 356 -13.37 -2.48 -13.84
N ARG A 357 -13.51 -1.61 -14.85
CA ARG A 357 -13.24 -1.95 -16.24
C ARG A 357 -11.78 -1.66 -16.61
N GLN A 358 -10.98 -2.73 -16.66
CA GLN A 358 -9.58 -2.63 -17.05
C GLN A 358 -9.40 -2.04 -18.47
N SER A 359 -10.26 -2.36 -19.43
CA SER A 359 -10.18 -1.79 -20.78
C SER A 359 -10.33 -0.26 -20.77
N VAL A 360 -11.23 0.27 -19.93
CA VAL A 360 -11.42 1.72 -19.77
C VAL A 360 -10.19 2.37 -19.16
N LEU A 361 -9.58 1.74 -18.15
CA LEU A 361 -8.32 2.19 -17.56
C LEU A 361 -7.20 2.26 -18.61
N LEU A 362 -6.97 1.17 -19.34
CA LEU A 362 -5.88 1.08 -20.32
C LEU A 362 -6.07 2.02 -21.51
N GLU A 363 -7.29 2.14 -22.04
CA GLU A 363 -7.62 3.09 -23.11
C GLU A 363 -7.38 4.54 -22.67
N ASP A 364 -7.69 4.88 -21.41
CA ASP A 364 -7.49 6.23 -20.90
C ASP A 364 -6.00 6.52 -20.67
N MET A 365 -5.26 5.55 -20.16
CA MET A 365 -3.81 5.64 -20.02
C MET A 365 -3.14 5.87 -21.38
N GLU A 366 -3.53 5.11 -22.41
CA GLU A 366 -3.00 5.27 -23.76
C GLU A 366 -3.31 6.66 -24.33
N ARG A 367 -4.56 7.16 -24.18
CA ARG A 367 -4.97 8.51 -24.59
C ARG A 367 -4.17 9.61 -23.91
N ASN A 368 -3.78 9.40 -22.65
CA ASN A 368 -2.96 10.33 -21.89
C ASN A 368 -1.44 10.17 -22.14
N GLY A 369 -1.04 9.31 -23.11
CA GLY A 369 0.34 9.09 -23.46
C GLY A 369 1.09 8.16 -22.50
N ILE A 370 0.40 7.32 -21.75
CA ILE A 370 1.04 6.35 -20.86
C ILE A 370 1.28 5.03 -21.59
N GLN A 371 2.54 4.62 -21.65
CA GLN A 371 2.94 3.31 -22.13
C GLN A 371 3.08 2.36 -20.93
N ILE A 372 2.35 1.24 -20.93
CA ILE A 372 2.54 0.16 -19.96
C ILE A 372 3.89 -0.53 -20.24
N LEU A 373 4.75 -0.57 -19.23
CA LEU A 373 6.08 -1.18 -19.29
C LEU A 373 6.07 -2.60 -18.72
N LYS A 374 5.34 -2.81 -17.64
CA LYS A 374 5.22 -4.09 -16.95
C LYS A 374 3.84 -4.24 -16.36
N GLU A 375 3.35 -5.47 -16.33
CA GLU A 375 2.06 -5.80 -15.72
C GLU A 375 2.09 -7.15 -15.00
N LYS A 376 1.22 -7.30 -14.01
CA LYS A 376 0.95 -8.56 -13.31
C LYS A 376 -0.55 -8.77 -13.25
N THR A 377 -1.02 -9.84 -13.86
CA THR A 377 -2.43 -10.20 -13.91
C THR A 377 -2.75 -11.30 -12.92
N GLY A 378 -3.79 -11.08 -12.11
CA GLY A 378 -4.26 -12.09 -11.15
C GLY A 378 -4.97 -13.26 -11.84
N SER A 379 -4.62 -14.48 -11.45
CA SER A 379 -5.28 -15.72 -11.91
C SER A 379 -6.51 -16.05 -11.05
N ARG A 380 -6.44 -15.82 -9.74
CA ARG A 380 -7.50 -16.12 -8.76
C ARG A 380 -8.44 -14.93 -8.57
N ALA A 381 -9.74 -15.19 -8.38
CA ALA A 381 -10.70 -14.18 -7.94
C ALA A 381 -10.47 -13.81 -6.46
N VAL A 382 -10.84 -12.58 -6.11
CA VAL A 382 -10.95 -12.10 -4.74
C VAL A 382 -12.40 -11.95 -4.36
N ASP A 383 -12.72 -11.97 -3.06
CA ASP A 383 -14.09 -11.81 -2.57
C ASP A 383 -14.67 -10.46 -3.03
N PRO A 384 -15.77 -10.46 -3.81
CA PRO A 384 -16.39 -9.23 -4.27
C PRO A 384 -17.06 -8.42 -3.15
N SER A 385 -17.47 -9.04 -2.05
CA SER A 385 -18.25 -8.38 -0.98
C SER A 385 -17.53 -7.19 -0.32
N VAL A 386 -16.19 -7.16 -0.42
CA VAL A 386 -15.37 -6.05 0.10
C VAL A 386 -15.20 -4.89 -0.90
N TYR A 387 -15.83 -4.97 -2.08
CA TYR A 387 -15.75 -3.94 -3.12
C TYR A 387 -17.12 -3.28 -3.29
N ILE A 388 -17.12 -1.95 -3.28
CA ILE A 388 -18.35 -1.15 -3.36
C ILE A 388 -19.01 -1.30 -4.73
N GLY A 389 -20.34 -1.45 -4.75
CA GLY A 389 -21.12 -1.53 -5.99
C GLY A 389 -20.99 -2.87 -6.71
N THR A 390 -20.47 -3.91 -6.06
CA THR A 390 -20.44 -5.29 -6.57
C THR A 390 -21.60 -6.11 -6.04
N LEU A 391 -21.87 -7.25 -6.69
CA LEU A 391 -22.88 -8.22 -6.25
C LEU A 391 -22.20 -9.54 -5.87
N PRO A 392 -22.84 -10.34 -4.99
CA PRO A 392 -22.41 -11.72 -4.75
C PRO A 392 -22.32 -12.49 -6.07
N GLY A 393 -21.19 -13.17 -6.30
CA GLY A 393 -20.92 -13.89 -7.55
C GLY A 393 -20.31 -13.07 -8.68
N ASP A 394 -20.09 -11.77 -8.50
CA ASP A 394 -19.16 -11.03 -9.36
C ASP A 394 -17.75 -11.64 -9.23
N ILE A 395 -16.99 -11.65 -10.32
CA ILE A 395 -15.62 -12.14 -10.31
C ILE A 395 -14.67 -10.98 -10.54
N LEU A 396 -14.00 -10.56 -9.45
CA LEU A 396 -12.92 -9.58 -9.51
C LEU A 396 -11.57 -10.27 -9.41
N LYS A 397 -10.58 -9.75 -10.15
CA LYS A 397 -9.19 -10.21 -10.10
C LYS A 397 -8.26 -9.01 -10.00
N PRO A 398 -7.20 -9.05 -9.18
CA PRO A 398 -6.24 -7.98 -9.11
C PRO A 398 -5.43 -7.88 -10.40
N TYR A 399 -5.05 -6.65 -10.72
CA TYR A 399 -4.17 -6.29 -11.82
C TYR A 399 -3.21 -5.23 -11.30
N ALA A 400 -1.92 -5.40 -11.49
CA ALA A 400 -0.90 -4.40 -11.16
C ALA A 400 -0.14 -4.02 -12.41
N PHE A 401 0.31 -2.77 -12.47
CA PHE A 401 0.98 -2.23 -13.63
C PHE A 401 2.06 -1.21 -13.24
N ILE A 402 3.04 -1.08 -14.11
CA ILE A 402 4.01 0.02 -14.16
C ILE A 402 3.91 0.60 -15.56
N GLY A 403 3.62 1.88 -15.64
CA GLY A 403 3.58 2.64 -16.88
C GLY A 403 4.52 3.84 -16.84
N ARG A 404 4.70 4.49 -17.98
CA ARG A 404 5.49 5.69 -18.13
C ARG A 404 4.79 6.67 -19.06
N TRP A 405 4.69 7.93 -18.64
CA TRP A 405 4.25 8.99 -19.54
C TRP A 405 5.27 9.22 -20.65
N LYS A 406 4.78 9.25 -21.87
CA LYS A 406 5.48 9.72 -23.06
C LYS A 406 4.63 10.86 -23.62
N MET A 407 5.00 12.07 -23.27
CA MET A 407 4.36 13.25 -23.83
C MET A 407 4.89 13.48 -25.25
N PRO A 408 4.02 13.84 -26.21
CA PRO A 408 4.43 14.12 -27.57
C PRO A 408 5.35 15.34 -27.66
#